data_684085e6940d2fcff64acf997482d3ba
#
_entry.id   684085e6940d2fcff64acf997482d3ba
#
_cell.length_a   1.000
_cell.length_b   1.000
_cell.length_c   1.000
_cell.angle_alpha   90.00
_cell.angle_beta   90.00
_cell.angle_gamma   90.00
#
_symmetry.space_group_name_H-M   'P 1'
#
loop_
_entity.id
_entity.type
_entity.pdbx_description
1 polymer ?
#
loop_
_entity_poly.entity_id
_entity_poly.type
_entity_poly.pdbx_seq_one_letter_code
_entity_poly.pdbx_strand_id
1 'polypeptide(L)'
;MDDIVQFDFPTDSPKIIKVIGVGGGGGNAVNHMYREGIHDVTFVLCNTDNQALKESPVPVKLQLGRSITEGLGAGNRPERAREAAEESSEEIKSLLNDGTKMVFITAGMGGGTGTGAAPVIARIAKEMDILTVGIVTIPFIFEGEKKIIQALDGVERIAQHVDALLVINNERLREIYSDLTFMNAFGKADDTLSIAAKSIAEIITMRGTVNLDFADVKTILKDGGVAIMSTGFGEGESRVTKAIDDALHSPLLNNNDIFNAKKVMLNVSFCESSEL
;
A
#
# COMPACT_ATOMS: atom_id res chain seq x y z
N MET A 1 25.50 2.46 -47.84
CA MET A 1 24.23 2.11 -47.14
C MET A 1 24.66 1.49 -45.85
N ASP A 2 24.72 2.33 -44.83
CA ASP A 2 25.16 1.89 -43.50
C ASP A 2 24.04 1.12 -42.84
N ASP A 3 24.27 -0.18 -42.62
CA ASP A 3 23.40 -1.05 -41.83
C ASP A 3 23.44 -0.53 -40.39
N ILE A 4 22.41 0.22 -40.00
CA ILE A 4 22.18 0.55 -38.61
C ILE A 4 21.71 -0.73 -37.91
N VAL A 5 22.60 -1.37 -37.18
CA VAL A 5 22.29 -2.49 -36.29
C VAL A 5 21.37 -1.95 -35.19
N GLN A 6 20.07 -2.22 -35.30
CA GLN A 6 19.14 -2.01 -34.21
C GLN A 6 19.47 -3.03 -33.11
N PHE A 7 20.05 -2.56 -32.03
CA PHE A 7 20.14 -3.37 -30.81
C PHE A 7 18.78 -3.31 -30.10
N ASP A 8 18.01 -4.39 -30.16
CA ASP A 8 16.89 -4.63 -29.29
C ASP A 8 17.43 -4.91 -27.89
N PHE A 9 17.63 -3.84 -27.12
CA PHE A 9 17.80 -3.99 -25.68
C PHE A 9 16.43 -4.31 -25.10
N PRO A 10 16.30 -5.33 -24.22
CA PRO A 10 15.07 -5.51 -23.48
C PRO A 10 14.75 -4.22 -22.74
N THR A 11 13.68 -3.56 -23.13
CA THR A 11 13.22 -2.28 -22.57
C THR A 11 12.55 -2.40 -21.20
N ASP A 12 12.44 -3.60 -20.66
CA ASP A 12 11.98 -3.83 -19.30
C ASP A 12 13.15 -3.66 -18.31
N SER A 13 13.42 -2.41 -17.94
CA SER A 13 14.19 -2.15 -16.73
C SER A 13 13.49 -2.78 -15.55
N PRO A 14 14.20 -3.53 -14.68
CA PRO A 14 13.57 -4.10 -13.50
C PRO A 14 12.90 -3.00 -12.69
N LYS A 15 11.60 -3.17 -12.43
CA LYS A 15 10.82 -2.20 -11.69
C LYS A 15 11.34 -2.14 -10.25
N ILE A 16 11.70 -0.95 -9.80
CA ILE A 16 12.31 -0.74 -8.47
C ILE A 16 11.27 -0.72 -7.34
N ILE A 17 9.99 -0.63 -7.68
CA ILE A 17 8.87 -0.56 -6.71
C ILE A 17 8.05 -1.83 -6.77
N LYS A 18 7.78 -2.41 -5.60
CA LYS A 18 6.83 -3.52 -5.43
C LYS A 18 5.65 -3.11 -4.56
N VAL A 19 4.50 -3.66 -4.88
CA VAL A 19 3.29 -3.59 -4.05
C VAL A 19 2.91 -5.01 -3.65
N ILE A 20 3.01 -5.31 -2.36
CA ILE A 20 2.74 -6.64 -1.81
C ILE A 20 1.43 -6.61 -1.05
N GLY A 21 0.43 -7.32 -1.55
CA GLY A 21 -0.83 -7.55 -0.85
C GLY A 21 -0.73 -8.76 0.06
N VAL A 22 -0.99 -8.58 1.36
CA VAL A 22 -0.87 -9.64 2.37
C VAL A 22 -2.23 -10.02 2.91
N GLY A 23 -2.58 -11.29 2.77
CA GLY A 23 -3.87 -11.84 3.18
C GLY A 23 -5.03 -11.41 2.27
N GLY A 24 -6.27 -11.64 2.72
CA GLY A 24 -7.47 -11.36 1.93
C GLY A 24 -7.65 -9.89 1.62
N GLY A 25 -7.66 -9.01 2.63
CA GLY A 25 -7.85 -7.57 2.43
C GLY A 25 -6.74 -6.93 1.58
N GLY A 26 -5.46 -7.22 1.90
CA GLY A 26 -4.35 -6.74 1.09
C GLY A 26 -4.38 -7.29 -0.35
N GLY A 27 -4.79 -8.55 -0.51
CA GLY A 27 -4.96 -9.18 -1.81
C GLY A 27 -6.04 -8.50 -2.65
N ASN A 28 -7.18 -8.15 -2.07
CA ASN A 28 -8.26 -7.44 -2.75
C ASN A 28 -7.79 -6.06 -3.24
N ALA A 29 -7.13 -5.30 -2.37
CA ALA A 29 -6.59 -4.00 -2.73
C ALA A 29 -5.58 -4.09 -3.89
N VAL A 30 -4.66 -5.06 -3.87
CA VAL A 30 -3.69 -5.27 -4.96
C VAL A 30 -4.37 -5.77 -6.24
N ASN A 31 -5.39 -6.61 -6.14
CA ASN A 31 -6.19 -7.01 -7.31
C ASN A 31 -6.87 -5.80 -7.96
N HIS A 32 -7.35 -4.86 -7.14
CA HIS A 32 -7.96 -3.62 -7.63
C HIS A 32 -6.91 -2.74 -8.33
N MET A 33 -5.76 -2.48 -7.68
CA MET A 33 -4.64 -1.73 -8.25
C MET A 33 -4.15 -2.32 -9.59
N TYR A 34 -4.08 -3.64 -9.66
CA TYR A 34 -3.65 -4.35 -10.86
C TYR A 34 -4.62 -4.16 -12.04
N ARG A 35 -5.93 -4.14 -11.76
CA ARG A 35 -6.97 -3.87 -12.77
C ARG A 35 -6.99 -2.42 -13.24
N GLU A 36 -6.67 -1.47 -12.35
CA GLU A 36 -6.53 -0.06 -12.68
C GLU A 36 -5.29 0.25 -13.54
N GLY A 37 -4.35 -0.68 -13.65
CA GLY A 37 -3.19 -0.54 -14.51
C GLY A 37 -2.18 0.47 -14.02
N ILE A 38 -1.85 0.48 -12.73
CA ILE A 38 -0.79 1.33 -12.20
C ILE A 38 0.55 0.90 -12.83
N HIS A 39 1.22 1.84 -13.48
CA HIS A 39 2.45 1.58 -14.24
C HIS A 39 3.70 1.57 -13.36
N ASP A 40 4.76 0.93 -13.87
CA ASP A 40 6.10 0.92 -13.28
C ASP A 40 6.22 0.33 -11.86
N VAL A 41 5.23 -0.47 -11.44
CA VAL A 41 5.27 -1.24 -10.20
C VAL A 41 5.09 -2.74 -10.47
N THR A 42 5.69 -3.58 -9.64
CA THR A 42 5.46 -5.02 -9.65
C THR A 42 4.48 -5.38 -8.55
N PHE A 43 3.38 -6.02 -8.92
CA PHE A 43 2.38 -6.50 -7.97
C PHE A 43 2.68 -7.92 -7.53
N VAL A 44 2.53 -8.16 -6.22
CA VAL A 44 2.77 -9.45 -5.58
C VAL A 44 1.64 -9.74 -4.60
N LEU A 45 1.21 -10.98 -4.53
CA LEU A 45 0.30 -11.48 -3.49
C LEU A 45 0.99 -12.48 -2.58
N CYS A 46 0.86 -12.25 -1.27
CA CYS A 46 1.30 -13.17 -0.23
C CYS A 46 0.08 -13.60 0.59
N ASN A 47 -0.21 -14.88 0.63
CA ASN A 47 -1.35 -15.39 1.39
C ASN A 47 -1.07 -16.80 1.93
N THR A 48 -1.71 -17.16 3.04
CA THR A 48 -1.76 -18.51 3.59
C THR A 48 -2.87 -19.36 2.95
N ASP A 49 -3.80 -18.72 2.22
CA ASP A 49 -4.90 -19.34 1.50
C ASP A 49 -4.55 -19.50 0.02
N ASN A 50 -4.39 -20.75 -0.43
CA ASN A 50 -4.02 -21.06 -1.80
C ASN A 50 -5.18 -20.83 -2.80
N GLN A 51 -6.43 -20.95 -2.37
CA GLN A 51 -7.58 -20.69 -3.24
C GLN A 51 -7.64 -19.20 -3.59
N ALA A 52 -7.52 -18.32 -2.60
CA ALA A 52 -7.50 -16.88 -2.81
C ALA A 52 -6.35 -16.44 -3.76
N LEU A 53 -5.19 -17.10 -3.67
CA LEU A 53 -4.09 -16.86 -4.61
C LEU A 53 -4.42 -17.29 -6.04
N LYS A 54 -5.06 -18.44 -6.22
CA LYS A 54 -5.41 -18.96 -7.56
C LYS A 54 -6.43 -18.09 -8.29
N GLU A 55 -7.39 -17.54 -7.58
CA GLU A 55 -8.46 -16.71 -8.14
C GLU A 55 -8.00 -15.30 -8.55
N SER A 56 -6.84 -14.86 -8.08
CA SER A 56 -6.31 -13.54 -8.38
C SER A 56 -5.74 -13.43 -9.80
N PRO A 57 -5.92 -12.27 -10.49
CA PRO A 57 -5.29 -11.99 -11.78
C PRO A 57 -3.81 -11.61 -11.67
N VAL A 58 -3.30 -11.29 -10.49
CA VAL A 58 -1.91 -10.88 -10.27
C VAL A 58 -0.96 -12.04 -10.58
N PRO A 59 0.08 -11.83 -11.42
CA PRO A 59 0.93 -12.94 -11.88
C PRO A 59 1.87 -13.49 -10.81
N VAL A 60 2.41 -12.61 -9.94
CA VAL A 60 3.38 -13.01 -8.91
C VAL A 60 2.67 -13.32 -7.60
N LYS A 61 2.79 -14.55 -7.14
CA LYS A 61 2.07 -15.07 -5.98
C LYS A 61 3.01 -15.89 -5.10
N LEU A 62 2.92 -15.68 -3.79
CA LEU A 62 3.65 -16.46 -2.80
C LEU A 62 2.67 -17.05 -1.78
N GLN A 63 2.61 -18.36 -1.72
CA GLN A 63 1.89 -19.05 -0.65
C GLN A 63 2.77 -19.12 0.59
N LEU A 64 2.32 -18.54 1.68
CA LEU A 64 3.02 -18.52 2.97
C LEU A 64 2.71 -19.77 3.78
N GLY A 65 3.73 -20.34 4.38
CA GLY A 65 3.62 -21.40 5.37
C GLY A 65 2.96 -22.67 4.83
N ARG A 66 3.50 -23.24 3.78
CA ARG A 66 2.92 -24.41 3.11
C ARG A 66 2.76 -25.60 4.05
N SER A 67 3.71 -25.82 4.96
CA SER A 67 3.64 -26.92 5.94
C SER A 67 2.72 -26.57 7.12
N ILE A 68 2.65 -25.31 7.52
CA ILE A 68 1.87 -24.84 8.68
C ILE A 68 0.39 -24.75 8.36
N THR A 69 0.05 -24.21 7.19
CA THR A 69 -1.35 -23.88 6.83
C THR A 69 -1.98 -24.83 5.82
N GLU A 70 -1.16 -25.62 5.13
CA GLU A 70 -1.59 -26.55 4.05
C GLU A 70 -2.40 -25.84 2.95
N GLY A 71 -2.26 -24.50 2.84
CA GLY A 71 -3.02 -23.67 1.91
C GLY A 71 -4.46 -23.39 2.31
N LEU A 72 -4.86 -23.74 3.53
CA LEU A 72 -6.23 -23.57 4.05
C LEU A 72 -6.44 -22.25 4.81
N GLY A 73 -5.43 -21.36 4.79
CA GLY A 73 -5.46 -20.09 5.50
C GLY A 73 -5.03 -20.18 6.96
N ALA A 74 -4.94 -19.03 7.63
CA ALA A 74 -4.52 -18.92 9.02
C ALA A 74 -5.65 -19.12 10.04
N GLY A 75 -6.91 -19.27 9.61
CA GLY A 75 -8.06 -19.46 10.49
C GLY A 75 -8.30 -18.32 11.48
N ASN A 76 -8.10 -17.09 11.04
CA ASN A 76 -8.20 -15.86 11.85
C ASN A 76 -7.27 -15.85 13.08
N ARG A 77 -6.10 -16.50 12.97
CA ARG A 77 -5.07 -16.58 14.02
C ARG A 77 -3.79 -15.88 13.54
N PRO A 78 -3.49 -14.65 14.01
CA PRO A 78 -2.29 -13.92 13.60
C PRO A 78 -0.98 -14.67 13.91
N GLU A 79 -0.89 -15.35 15.05
CA GLU A 79 0.32 -16.09 15.40
C GLU A 79 0.62 -17.21 14.40
N ARG A 80 -0.41 -17.95 13.94
CA ARG A 80 -0.25 -18.98 12.91
C ARG A 80 0.21 -18.37 11.57
N ALA A 81 -0.29 -17.19 11.23
CA ALA A 81 0.13 -16.47 10.04
C ALA A 81 1.57 -15.93 10.15
N ARG A 82 1.98 -15.49 11.34
CA ARG A 82 3.34 -15.09 11.64
C ARG A 82 4.30 -16.25 11.42
N GLU A 83 4.01 -17.41 12.05
CA GLU A 83 4.80 -18.62 11.86
C GLU A 83 4.88 -19.05 10.39
N ALA A 84 3.76 -18.95 9.65
CA ALA A 84 3.71 -19.23 8.22
C ALA A 84 4.59 -18.28 7.38
N ALA A 85 4.66 -17.02 7.75
CA ALA A 85 5.54 -16.05 7.08
C ALA A 85 7.02 -16.28 7.44
N GLU A 86 7.32 -16.66 8.69
CA GLU A 86 8.68 -17.03 9.12
C GLU A 86 9.18 -18.30 8.39
N GLU A 87 8.32 -19.31 8.20
CA GLU A 87 8.64 -20.49 7.38
C GLU A 87 9.05 -20.11 5.97
N SER A 88 8.37 -19.10 5.39
CA SER A 88 8.59 -18.65 4.00
C SER A 88 9.61 -17.51 3.88
N SER A 89 10.45 -17.28 4.89
CA SER A 89 11.37 -16.13 4.93
C SER A 89 12.35 -16.11 3.75
N GLU A 90 12.87 -17.25 3.33
CA GLU A 90 13.82 -17.33 2.22
C GLU A 90 13.14 -17.05 0.86
N GLU A 91 11.90 -17.48 0.67
CA GLU A 91 11.12 -17.16 -0.51
C GLU A 91 10.79 -15.67 -0.56
N ILE A 92 10.47 -15.04 0.59
CA ILE A 92 10.23 -13.60 0.69
C ILE A 92 11.51 -12.83 0.36
N LYS A 93 12.67 -13.23 0.89
CA LYS A 93 13.96 -12.62 0.54
C LYS A 93 14.27 -12.75 -0.94
N SER A 94 14.07 -13.92 -1.52
CA SER A 94 14.28 -14.17 -2.94
C SER A 94 13.38 -13.28 -3.80
N LEU A 95 12.12 -13.11 -3.40
CA LEU A 95 11.15 -12.24 -4.06
C LEU A 95 11.58 -10.77 -4.07
N LEU A 96 12.25 -10.31 -3.02
CA LEU A 96 12.70 -8.92 -2.85
C LEU A 96 14.09 -8.67 -3.43
N ASN A 97 14.88 -9.70 -3.69
CA ASN A 97 16.28 -9.59 -4.12
C ASN A 97 16.44 -9.53 -5.65
N ASP A 98 15.60 -8.79 -6.33
CA ASP A 98 15.60 -8.63 -7.80
C ASP A 98 15.87 -7.18 -8.25
N GLY A 99 16.47 -6.37 -7.40
CA GLY A 99 16.70 -4.95 -7.64
C GLY A 99 15.64 -4.04 -7.04
N THR A 100 14.69 -4.57 -6.29
CA THR A 100 13.67 -3.79 -5.56
C THR A 100 14.33 -2.78 -4.61
N LYS A 101 13.89 -1.53 -4.66
CA LYS A 101 14.36 -0.43 -3.81
C LYS A 101 13.30 0.08 -2.85
N MET A 102 12.04 -0.14 -3.18
CA MET A 102 10.89 0.27 -2.38
C MET A 102 9.82 -0.80 -2.41
N VAL A 103 9.19 -1.01 -1.26
CA VAL A 103 8.05 -1.91 -1.15
C VAL A 103 6.90 -1.24 -0.40
N PHE A 104 5.72 -1.31 -0.98
CA PHE A 104 4.47 -1.07 -0.30
C PHE A 104 3.92 -2.40 0.21
N ILE A 105 3.63 -2.48 1.50
CA ILE A 105 3.00 -3.64 2.12
C ILE A 105 1.58 -3.23 2.49
N THR A 106 0.60 -3.77 1.79
CA THR A 106 -0.80 -3.50 2.07
C THR A 106 -1.48 -4.70 2.72
N ALA A 107 -2.22 -4.43 3.80
CA ALA A 107 -2.90 -5.46 4.55
C ALA A 107 -4.16 -4.93 5.24
N GLY A 108 -5.25 -5.71 5.23
CA GLY A 108 -6.35 -5.51 6.14
C GLY A 108 -6.01 -6.10 7.50
N MET A 109 -5.93 -5.25 8.52
CA MET A 109 -5.69 -5.69 9.90
C MET A 109 -6.96 -6.22 10.54
N GLY A 110 -6.81 -7.05 11.57
CA GLY A 110 -7.94 -7.67 12.28
C GLY A 110 -8.27 -9.08 11.82
N GLY A 111 -7.69 -9.53 10.69
CA GLY A 111 -7.74 -10.94 10.26
C GLY A 111 -6.50 -11.74 10.69
N GLY A 112 -6.39 -12.98 10.24
CA GLY A 112 -5.21 -13.83 10.53
C GLY A 112 -3.99 -13.40 9.73
N THR A 113 -4.06 -13.57 8.39
CA THR A 113 -2.89 -13.45 7.51
C THR A 113 -2.32 -12.04 7.46
N GLY A 114 -3.17 -11.02 7.20
CA GLY A 114 -2.71 -9.63 7.13
C GLY A 114 -2.05 -9.18 8.43
N THR A 115 -2.70 -9.44 9.57
CA THR A 115 -2.22 -9.02 10.89
C THR A 115 -0.93 -9.72 11.31
N GLY A 116 -0.79 -11.02 11.00
CA GLY A 116 0.37 -11.81 11.45
C GLY A 116 1.54 -11.78 10.48
N ALA A 117 1.29 -11.89 9.19
CA ALA A 117 2.36 -12.04 8.18
C ALA A 117 2.93 -10.69 7.69
N ALA A 118 2.13 -9.61 7.62
CA ALA A 118 2.62 -8.33 7.11
C ALA A 118 3.79 -7.77 7.93
N PRO A 119 3.80 -7.82 9.28
CA PRO A 119 4.97 -7.38 10.06
C PRO A 119 6.24 -8.18 9.76
N VAL A 120 6.13 -9.49 9.50
CA VAL A 120 7.29 -10.34 9.16
C VAL A 120 7.86 -9.94 7.79
N ILE A 121 7.00 -9.75 6.79
CA ILE A 121 7.41 -9.30 5.45
C ILE A 121 8.06 -7.92 5.53
N ALA A 122 7.48 -7.00 6.32
CA ALA A 122 8.04 -5.66 6.54
C ALA A 122 9.44 -5.73 7.19
N ARG A 123 9.61 -6.55 8.21
CA ARG A 123 10.90 -6.77 8.86
C ARG A 123 11.95 -7.24 7.87
N ILE A 124 11.64 -8.27 7.07
CA ILE A 124 12.55 -8.82 6.06
C ILE A 124 12.95 -7.75 5.04
N ALA A 125 11.99 -6.97 4.54
CA ALA A 125 12.26 -5.89 3.58
C ALA A 125 13.18 -4.82 4.19
N LYS A 126 12.93 -4.41 5.44
CA LYS A 126 13.75 -3.41 6.15
C LYS A 126 15.17 -3.92 6.44
N GLU A 127 15.32 -5.21 6.81
CA GLU A 127 16.63 -5.86 6.99
C GLU A 127 17.45 -5.89 5.68
N MET A 128 16.80 -5.85 4.52
CA MET A 128 17.43 -5.77 3.19
C MET A 128 17.71 -4.33 2.73
N ASP A 129 17.58 -3.31 3.59
CA ASP A 129 17.66 -1.86 3.28
C ASP A 129 16.71 -1.40 2.14
N ILE A 130 15.57 -2.05 2.01
CA ILE A 130 14.51 -1.65 1.09
C ILE A 130 13.61 -0.65 1.80
N LEU A 131 13.34 0.50 1.16
CA LEU A 131 12.39 1.48 1.69
C LEU A 131 11.01 0.83 1.86
N THR A 132 10.56 0.68 3.09
CA THR A 132 9.37 -0.10 3.42
C THR A 132 8.24 0.80 3.90
N VAL A 133 7.14 0.83 3.15
CA VAL A 133 5.94 1.61 3.48
C VAL A 133 4.78 0.66 3.76
N GLY A 134 4.21 0.75 4.94
CA GLY A 134 2.99 0.03 5.31
C GLY A 134 1.75 0.87 4.96
N ILE A 135 0.77 0.26 4.31
CA ILE A 135 -0.56 0.86 4.08
C ILE A 135 -1.59 -0.14 4.56
N VAL A 136 -2.18 0.13 5.72
CA VAL A 136 -3.03 -0.83 6.41
C VAL A 136 -4.38 -0.26 6.77
N THR A 137 -5.40 -1.12 6.83
CA THR A 137 -6.74 -0.72 7.25
C THR A 137 -7.09 -1.27 8.63
N ILE A 138 -7.80 -0.47 9.42
CA ILE A 138 -8.51 -0.91 10.62
C ILE A 138 -9.95 -1.23 10.22
N PRO A 139 -10.51 -2.37 10.66
CA PRO A 139 -11.84 -2.82 10.27
C PRO A 139 -12.96 -1.87 10.71
N PHE A 140 -14.10 -1.98 10.06
CA PHE A 140 -15.33 -1.29 10.47
C PHE A 140 -15.81 -1.75 11.84
N ILE A 141 -16.54 -0.89 12.56
CA ILE A 141 -17.10 -1.21 13.88
C ILE A 141 -18.04 -2.42 13.83
N PHE A 142 -18.82 -2.57 12.75
CA PHE A 142 -19.73 -3.70 12.59
C PHE A 142 -19.03 -5.06 12.41
N GLU A 143 -17.72 -5.09 12.14
CA GLU A 143 -16.94 -6.32 12.06
C GLU A 143 -16.62 -6.92 13.44
N GLY A 144 -16.82 -6.15 14.50
CA GLY A 144 -16.75 -6.56 15.89
C GLY A 144 -15.46 -6.16 16.61
N GLU A 145 -15.60 -5.92 17.91
CA GLU A 145 -14.54 -5.41 18.80
C GLU A 145 -13.27 -6.29 18.78
N LYS A 146 -13.44 -7.61 18.75
CA LYS A 146 -12.29 -8.53 18.72
C LYS A 146 -11.38 -8.29 17.51
N LYS A 147 -11.96 -8.02 16.33
CA LYS A 147 -11.18 -7.71 15.13
C LYS A 147 -10.48 -6.37 15.25
N ILE A 148 -11.11 -5.37 15.86
CA ILE A 148 -10.54 -4.05 16.07
C ILE A 148 -9.33 -4.14 17.01
N ILE A 149 -9.46 -4.82 18.15
CA ILE A 149 -8.35 -5.03 19.10
C ILE A 149 -7.18 -5.75 18.41
N GLN A 150 -7.48 -6.81 17.66
CA GLN A 150 -6.48 -7.55 16.89
C GLN A 150 -5.82 -6.69 15.81
N ALA A 151 -6.58 -5.78 15.19
CA ALA A 151 -6.04 -4.84 14.20
C ALA A 151 -5.09 -3.84 14.83
N LEU A 152 -5.41 -3.28 15.98
CA LEU A 152 -4.55 -2.32 16.70
C LEU A 152 -3.22 -2.97 17.11
N ASP A 153 -3.25 -4.20 17.62
CA ASP A 153 -2.03 -4.99 17.92
C ASP A 153 -1.19 -5.23 16.63
N GLY A 154 -1.84 -5.54 15.51
CA GLY A 154 -1.17 -5.69 14.22
C GLY A 154 -0.53 -4.40 13.70
N VAL A 155 -1.21 -3.26 13.87
CA VAL A 155 -0.70 -1.92 13.53
C VAL A 155 0.54 -1.59 14.37
N GLU A 156 0.50 -1.85 15.68
CA GLU A 156 1.66 -1.63 16.56
C GLU A 156 2.86 -2.47 16.15
N ARG A 157 2.63 -3.73 15.80
CA ARG A 157 3.70 -4.65 15.37
C ARG A 157 4.31 -4.22 14.03
N ILE A 158 3.51 -3.88 13.02
CA ILE A 158 4.04 -3.48 11.71
C ILE A 158 4.76 -2.14 11.78
N ALA A 159 4.31 -1.21 12.64
CA ALA A 159 4.93 0.10 12.84
C ALA A 159 6.42 0.01 13.22
N GLN A 160 6.83 -1.06 13.89
CA GLN A 160 8.22 -1.29 14.29
C GLN A 160 9.14 -1.66 13.12
N HIS A 161 8.55 -2.09 11.99
CA HIS A 161 9.26 -2.68 10.87
C HIS A 161 9.09 -1.95 9.54
N VAL A 162 8.44 -0.81 9.54
CA VAL A 162 8.28 0.05 8.36
C VAL A 162 8.99 1.39 8.55
N ASP A 163 9.32 2.06 7.45
CA ASP A 163 9.86 3.42 7.47
C ASP A 163 8.74 4.45 7.59
N ALA A 164 7.64 4.20 6.91
CA ALA A 164 6.42 5.00 7.01
C ALA A 164 5.19 4.09 7.09
N LEU A 165 4.23 4.44 7.92
CA LEU A 165 3.00 3.69 8.11
C LEU A 165 1.78 4.59 7.90
N LEU A 166 0.99 4.28 6.89
CA LEU A 166 -0.31 4.86 6.65
C LEU A 166 -1.39 3.92 7.22
N VAL A 167 -2.17 4.41 8.17
CA VAL A 167 -3.26 3.67 8.79
C VAL A 167 -4.59 4.28 8.37
N ILE A 168 -5.40 3.52 7.65
CA ILE A 168 -6.72 3.93 7.19
C ILE A 168 -7.77 3.30 8.11
N ASN A 169 -8.52 4.14 8.80
CA ASN A 169 -9.66 3.67 9.59
C ASN A 169 -10.89 3.58 8.70
N ASN A 170 -11.34 2.35 8.40
CA ASN A 170 -12.49 2.12 7.53
C ASN A 170 -13.77 2.81 8.04
N GLU A 171 -13.93 2.98 9.34
CA GLU A 171 -15.09 3.69 9.88
C GLU A 171 -15.18 5.15 9.41
N ARG A 172 -14.03 5.80 9.15
CA ARG A 172 -14.00 7.17 8.60
C ARG A 172 -14.54 7.28 7.18
N LEU A 173 -14.53 6.18 6.42
CA LEU A 173 -15.12 6.16 5.08
C LEU A 173 -16.64 6.43 5.13
N ARG A 174 -17.30 6.10 6.23
CA ARG A 174 -18.73 6.42 6.43
C ARG A 174 -19.01 7.91 6.59
N GLU A 175 -18.01 8.68 6.99
CA GLU A 175 -18.12 10.14 7.07
C GLU A 175 -17.94 10.79 5.68
N ILE A 176 -17.16 10.13 4.79
CA ILE A 176 -16.86 10.61 3.45
C ILE A 176 -17.98 10.23 2.47
N TYR A 177 -18.44 9.00 2.56
CA TYR A 177 -19.44 8.44 1.65
C TYR A 177 -20.79 8.29 2.35
N SER A 178 -21.72 9.20 2.10
CA SER A 178 -23.06 9.20 2.73
C SER A 178 -23.94 8.03 2.29
N ASP A 179 -23.63 7.42 1.15
CA ASP A 179 -24.34 6.28 0.55
C ASP A 179 -23.68 4.92 0.81
N LEU A 180 -22.75 4.85 1.78
CA LEU A 180 -21.99 3.65 2.07
C LEU A 180 -22.90 2.55 2.61
N THR A 181 -23.09 1.52 1.81
CA THR A 181 -23.82 0.31 2.18
C THR A 181 -22.85 -0.79 2.61
N PHE A 182 -23.35 -1.81 3.31
CA PHE A 182 -22.53 -2.97 3.66
C PHE A 182 -21.88 -3.63 2.43
N MET A 183 -22.59 -3.64 1.30
CA MET A 183 -22.12 -4.29 0.07
C MET A 183 -20.96 -3.54 -0.60
N ASN A 184 -20.95 -2.21 -0.51
CA ASN A 184 -19.90 -1.39 -1.17
C ASN A 184 -18.82 -0.88 -0.21
N ALA A 185 -18.99 -1.07 1.11
CA ALA A 185 -18.06 -0.56 2.12
C ALA A 185 -16.63 -1.11 1.96
N PHE A 186 -16.51 -2.42 1.71
CA PHE A 186 -15.21 -3.05 1.51
C PHE A 186 -14.55 -2.61 0.20
N GLY A 187 -15.33 -2.45 -0.88
CA GLY A 187 -14.82 -1.90 -2.14
C GLY A 187 -14.24 -0.49 -1.95
N LYS A 188 -14.91 0.36 -1.16
CA LYS A 188 -14.40 1.70 -0.86
C LYS A 188 -13.14 1.70 0.00
N ALA A 189 -12.99 0.74 0.89
CA ALA A 189 -11.74 0.55 1.63
C ALA A 189 -10.59 0.12 0.69
N ASP A 190 -10.86 -0.79 -0.25
CA ASP A 190 -9.90 -1.22 -1.27
C ASP A 190 -9.52 -0.06 -2.23
N ASP A 191 -10.49 0.76 -2.66
CA ASP A 191 -10.26 1.99 -3.44
C ASP A 191 -9.31 2.94 -2.70
N THR A 192 -9.53 3.14 -1.41
CA THR A 192 -8.71 4.06 -0.59
C THR A 192 -7.27 3.56 -0.45
N LEU A 193 -7.08 2.25 -0.24
CA LEU A 193 -5.75 1.62 -0.24
C LEU A 193 -5.06 1.79 -1.60
N SER A 194 -5.81 1.60 -2.69
CA SER A 194 -5.32 1.75 -4.06
C SER A 194 -4.86 3.17 -4.34
N ILE A 195 -5.69 4.16 -4.00
CA ILE A 195 -5.36 5.58 -4.18
C ILE A 195 -4.09 5.94 -3.39
N ALA A 196 -3.94 5.45 -2.16
CA ALA A 196 -2.77 5.71 -1.34
C ALA A 196 -1.48 5.19 -1.97
N ALA A 197 -1.45 3.92 -2.36
CA ALA A 197 -0.28 3.32 -2.99
C ALA A 197 0.02 3.95 -4.37
N LYS A 198 -1.02 4.21 -5.17
CA LYS A 198 -0.93 4.84 -6.49
C LYS A 198 -0.32 6.23 -6.40
N SER A 199 -0.85 7.08 -5.52
CA SER A 199 -0.38 8.47 -5.39
C SER A 199 1.11 8.54 -5.04
N ILE A 200 1.59 7.70 -4.12
CA ILE A 200 3.01 7.69 -3.76
C ILE A 200 3.87 7.10 -4.89
N ALA A 201 3.40 6.04 -5.55
CA ALA A 201 4.11 5.43 -6.67
C ALA A 201 4.24 6.40 -7.86
N GLU A 202 3.16 7.09 -8.20
CA GLU A 202 3.12 8.05 -9.33
C GLU A 202 4.07 9.23 -9.13
N ILE A 203 4.30 9.69 -7.90
CA ILE A 203 5.29 10.73 -7.62
C ILE A 203 6.70 10.32 -8.08
N ILE A 204 7.01 9.01 -8.02
CA ILE A 204 8.32 8.48 -8.40
C ILE A 204 8.37 8.11 -9.88
N THR A 205 7.26 7.59 -10.42
CA THR A 205 7.23 6.95 -11.74
C THR A 205 6.78 7.90 -12.85
N MET A 206 5.93 8.88 -12.52
CA MET A 206 5.41 9.82 -13.51
C MET A 206 6.32 11.04 -13.66
N ARG A 207 6.60 11.41 -14.91
CA ARG A 207 7.33 12.65 -15.21
C ARG A 207 6.38 13.83 -15.22
N GLY A 208 6.65 14.80 -14.34
CA GLY A 208 5.99 16.10 -14.32
C GLY A 208 6.89 17.24 -14.75
N THR A 209 6.44 18.48 -14.63
CA THR A 209 7.24 19.69 -14.86
C THR A 209 8.33 19.83 -13.79
N VAL A 210 8.02 19.50 -12.54
CA VAL A 210 8.96 19.37 -11.42
C VAL A 210 8.93 17.91 -10.98
N ASN A 211 10.09 17.26 -11.00
CA ASN A 211 10.19 15.84 -10.68
C ASN A 211 10.90 15.66 -9.34
N LEU A 212 10.39 14.70 -8.56
CA LEU A 212 11.07 14.12 -7.42
C LEU A 212 11.73 12.81 -7.85
N ASP A 213 12.98 12.64 -7.51
CA ASP A 213 13.64 11.36 -7.72
C ASP A 213 13.40 10.40 -6.54
N PHE A 214 13.79 9.14 -6.72
CA PHE A 214 13.63 8.13 -5.67
C PHE A 214 14.39 8.51 -4.37
N ALA A 215 15.52 9.20 -4.47
CA ALA A 215 16.31 9.59 -3.31
C ALA A 215 15.59 10.65 -2.46
N ASP A 216 14.88 11.58 -3.11
CA ASP A 216 14.05 12.58 -2.43
C ASP A 216 12.92 11.91 -1.64
N VAL A 217 12.20 10.99 -2.29
CA VAL A 217 11.12 10.23 -1.64
C VAL A 217 11.68 9.36 -0.50
N LYS A 218 12.82 8.71 -0.70
CA LYS A 218 13.50 7.95 0.37
C LYS A 218 13.83 8.86 1.56
N THR A 219 14.32 10.06 1.33
CA THR A 219 14.67 11.02 2.39
C THR A 219 13.45 11.46 3.20
N ILE A 220 12.30 11.60 2.55
CA ILE A 220 11.05 11.99 3.22
C ILE A 220 10.47 10.83 4.01
N LEU A 221 10.38 9.65 3.43
CA LEU A 221 9.68 8.52 4.02
C LEU A 221 10.53 7.70 4.99
N LYS A 222 11.87 7.66 4.81
CA LYS A 222 12.75 6.88 5.67
C LYS A 222 12.66 7.35 7.12
N ASP A 223 12.39 6.40 8.02
CA ASP A 223 12.19 6.62 9.46
C ASP A 223 11.13 7.71 9.75
N GLY A 224 10.14 7.84 8.87
CA GLY A 224 9.09 8.86 8.95
C GLY A 224 8.04 8.57 10.02
N GLY A 225 7.89 7.31 10.45
CA GLY A 225 6.89 6.89 11.42
C GLY A 225 5.48 6.88 10.83
N VAL A 226 4.53 7.52 11.51
CA VAL A 226 3.15 7.61 10.99
C VAL A 226 3.08 8.61 9.85
N ALA A 227 2.59 8.15 8.70
CA ALA A 227 2.30 8.98 7.54
C ALA A 227 0.80 9.26 7.46
N ILE A 228 0.47 10.43 6.97
CA ILE A 228 -0.91 10.83 6.68
C ILE A 228 -0.94 11.25 5.22
N MET A 229 -1.99 10.86 4.52
CA MET A 229 -2.20 11.25 3.14
C MET A 229 -3.61 11.81 2.97
N SER A 230 -3.71 12.83 2.13
CA SER A 230 -4.97 13.42 1.76
C SER A 230 -4.90 13.93 0.32
N THR A 231 -6.04 14.03 -0.32
CA THR A 231 -6.21 14.64 -1.64
C THR A 231 -7.31 15.66 -1.56
N GLY A 232 -7.17 16.76 -2.31
CA GLY A 232 -8.21 17.78 -2.41
C GLY A 232 -8.35 18.27 -3.83
N PHE A 233 -9.54 18.72 -4.18
CA PHE A 233 -9.91 19.18 -5.51
C PHE A 233 -10.43 20.60 -5.47
N GLY A 234 -10.10 21.38 -6.49
CA GLY A 234 -10.58 22.74 -6.62
C GLY A 234 -10.81 23.13 -8.07
N GLU A 235 -11.87 23.88 -8.30
CA GLU A 235 -12.23 24.42 -9.61
C GLU A 235 -12.52 25.92 -9.52
N GLY A 236 -12.33 26.62 -10.64
CA GLY A 236 -12.61 28.05 -10.79
C GLY A 236 -11.49 28.94 -10.24
N GLU A 237 -11.83 30.20 -9.99
CA GLU A 237 -10.88 31.28 -9.68
C GLU A 237 -10.06 31.04 -8.39
N SER A 238 -10.66 30.41 -7.36
CA SER A 238 -10.00 30.08 -6.09
C SER A 238 -9.63 28.59 -5.98
N ARG A 239 -9.39 27.92 -7.11
CA ARG A 239 -9.21 26.46 -7.15
C ARG A 239 -8.06 25.95 -6.27
N VAL A 240 -6.96 26.67 -6.18
CA VAL A 240 -5.79 26.26 -5.37
C VAL A 240 -6.16 26.29 -3.88
N THR A 241 -6.75 27.40 -3.41
CA THR A 241 -7.18 27.50 -2.01
C THR A 241 -8.22 26.45 -1.66
N LYS A 242 -9.21 26.24 -2.56
CA LYS A 242 -10.24 25.21 -2.36
C LYS A 242 -9.64 23.81 -2.28
N ALA A 243 -8.71 23.47 -3.18
CA ALA A 243 -8.06 22.17 -3.17
C ALA A 243 -7.24 21.94 -1.89
N ILE A 244 -6.53 22.97 -1.41
CA ILE A 244 -5.78 22.90 -0.15
C ILE A 244 -6.74 22.72 1.03
N ASP A 245 -7.79 23.52 1.10
CA ASP A 245 -8.78 23.45 2.18
C ASP A 245 -9.49 22.09 2.18
N ASP A 246 -9.85 21.56 1.03
CA ASP A 246 -10.46 20.23 0.88
C ASP A 246 -9.49 19.13 1.37
N ALA A 247 -8.23 19.19 0.96
CA ALA A 247 -7.20 18.26 1.42
C ALA A 247 -6.99 18.32 2.94
N LEU A 248 -6.90 19.52 3.52
CA LEU A 248 -6.63 19.70 4.95
C LEU A 248 -7.82 19.33 5.85
N HIS A 249 -9.04 19.33 5.32
CA HIS A 249 -10.27 18.97 6.05
C HIS A 249 -10.78 17.57 5.75
N SER A 250 -9.98 16.75 5.05
CA SER A 250 -10.36 15.38 4.76
C SER A 250 -10.56 14.55 6.05
N PRO A 251 -11.68 13.82 6.20
CA PRO A 251 -11.91 12.93 7.34
C PRO A 251 -10.84 11.84 7.48
N LEU A 252 -10.11 11.51 6.42
CA LEU A 252 -8.99 10.55 6.46
C LEU A 252 -7.82 11.03 7.30
N LEU A 253 -7.68 12.34 7.51
CA LEU A 253 -6.64 12.92 8.35
C LEU A 253 -6.87 12.71 9.87
N ASN A 254 -8.03 12.17 10.25
CA ASN A 254 -8.36 11.72 11.61
C ASN A 254 -8.01 12.72 12.72
N ASN A 255 -8.28 14.03 12.53
CA ASN A 255 -7.96 15.11 13.47
C ASN A 255 -6.47 15.16 13.87
N ASN A 256 -5.58 14.52 13.12
CA ASN A 256 -4.17 14.60 13.40
C ASN A 256 -3.68 16.02 13.19
N ASP A 257 -2.84 16.47 14.09
CA ASP A 257 -2.23 17.78 14.02
C ASP A 257 -1.20 17.85 12.88
N ILE A 258 -1.69 18.24 11.69
CA ILE A 258 -0.89 18.40 10.48
C ILE A 258 0.22 19.42 10.68
N PHE A 259 0.01 20.41 11.56
CA PHE A 259 0.98 21.47 11.85
C PHE A 259 2.23 20.95 12.56
N ASN A 260 2.18 19.77 13.16
CA ASN A 260 3.33 19.09 13.75
C ASN A 260 4.08 18.15 12.76
N ALA A 261 3.66 18.09 11.51
CA ALA A 261 4.34 17.30 10.49
C ALA A 261 5.78 17.82 10.29
N LYS A 262 6.76 16.92 10.41
CA LYS A 262 8.18 17.26 10.25
C LYS A 262 8.60 17.28 8.78
N LYS A 263 7.92 16.49 7.96
CA LYS A 263 8.21 16.33 6.52
C LYS A 263 6.88 16.35 5.76
N VAL A 264 6.84 17.07 4.67
CA VAL A 264 5.64 17.19 3.82
C VAL A 264 6.07 16.92 2.39
N MET A 265 5.29 16.12 1.69
CA MET A 265 5.40 15.90 0.26
C MET A 265 4.12 16.38 -0.40
N LEU A 266 4.25 17.21 -1.41
CA LEU A 266 3.12 17.80 -2.12
C LEU A 266 3.19 17.41 -3.60
N ASN A 267 2.09 16.87 -4.11
CA ASN A 267 1.89 16.67 -5.54
C ASN A 267 0.75 17.57 -6.01
N VAL A 268 1.00 18.36 -7.05
CA VAL A 268 0.01 19.26 -7.65
C VAL A 268 -0.20 18.85 -9.10
N SER A 269 -1.42 18.44 -9.42
CA SER A 269 -1.85 18.13 -10.77
C SER A 269 -2.83 19.19 -11.25
N PHE A 270 -2.65 19.67 -12.47
CA PHE A 270 -3.51 20.71 -13.07
C PHE A 270 -3.76 20.43 -14.54
N CYS A 271 -4.87 20.97 -15.06
CA CYS A 271 -5.17 20.88 -16.48
C CYS A 271 -4.28 21.85 -17.27
N GLU A 272 -3.74 21.43 -18.41
CA GLU A 272 -2.85 22.26 -19.28
C GLU A 272 -3.49 23.59 -19.73
N SER A 273 -4.82 23.64 -19.80
CA SER A 273 -5.56 24.85 -20.13
C SER A 273 -5.80 25.82 -18.96
N SER A 274 -5.32 25.48 -17.75
CA SER A 274 -5.53 26.28 -16.56
C SER A 274 -4.39 27.28 -16.36
N GLU A 275 -4.72 28.56 -16.26
CA GLU A 275 -3.80 29.57 -15.74
C GLU A 275 -3.63 29.35 -14.23
N LEU A 276 -2.43 29.44 -13.73
CA LEU A 276 -2.11 29.30 -12.29
C LEU A 276 -2.58 30.53 -11.52
#